data_c83754361e99739adf1fecb8a6018c37
#
_entry.id   c83754361e99739adf1fecb8a6018c37
#
_cell.length_a   1.000
_cell.length_b   1.000
_cell.length_c   1.000
_cell.angle_alpha   90.00
_cell.angle_beta   90.00
_cell.angle_gamma   90.00
#
_symmetry.space_group_name_H-M   'P 1'
#
loop_
_entity.id
_entity.type
_entity.pdbx_description
1 polymer ?
#
loop_
_entity_poly.entity_id
_entity_poly.type
_entity_poly.pdbx_seq_one_letter_code
_entity_poly.pdbx_strand_id
1 'polypeptide(L)'
;MMIPFKIQERDGFLTMDDFPENCIFNKVKTGCGATTIALTNNENYIIAVPTKELVVNKCYPPKDKDGNDNIWKKSQIQPGVSPVNENLFGLYGNLNRTVKAKLKKFLTKDGKKKILCTYDKVSTLIPLINPLEF
;
A
#
# COMPACT_ATOMS: atom_id res chain seq x y z
N MET A 1 -18.79 -20.26 3.27
CA MET A 1 -19.28 -19.79 1.96
C MET A 1 -18.92 -18.33 1.77
N MET A 2 -18.26 -17.99 0.67
CA MET A 2 -17.96 -16.60 0.37
C MET A 2 -19.17 -15.90 -0.23
N ILE A 3 -19.60 -14.80 0.38
CA ILE A 3 -20.67 -13.97 -0.17
C ILE A 3 -20.03 -13.01 -1.19
N PRO A 4 -20.50 -12.98 -2.44
CA PRO A 4 -19.95 -12.05 -3.43
C PRO A 4 -20.13 -10.60 -2.98
N PHE A 5 -19.04 -9.83 -3.04
CA PHE A 5 -19.08 -8.40 -2.79
C PHE A 5 -19.32 -7.66 -4.12
N LYS A 6 -20.33 -6.81 -4.13
CA LYS A 6 -20.64 -6.01 -5.32
C LYS A 6 -19.72 -4.80 -5.40
N ILE A 7 -18.93 -4.72 -6.47
CA ILE A 7 -18.07 -3.59 -6.74
C ILE A 7 -18.92 -2.37 -7.12
N GLN A 8 -18.73 -1.27 -6.40
CA GLN A 8 -19.40 0.00 -6.69
C GLN A 8 -18.50 0.83 -7.60
N GLU A 9 -18.98 1.11 -8.80
CA GLU A 9 -18.23 1.91 -9.77
C GLU A 9 -19.14 2.88 -10.53
N ARG A 10 -18.50 3.94 -11.05
CA ARG A 10 -19.15 4.91 -11.93
C ARG A 10 -18.13 5.40 -12.95
N ASP A 11 -18.46 5.26 -14.25
CA ASP A 11 -17.59 5.66 -15.36
C ASP A 11 -16.18 5.06 -15.29
N GLY A 12 -16.08 3.81 -14.84
CA GLY A 12 -14.81 3.08 -14.73
C GLY A 12 -14.02 3.36 -13.45
N PHE A 13 -14.51 4.22 -12.56
CA PHE A 13 -13.88 4.52 -11.27
C PHE A 13 -14.69 3.93 -10.12
N LEU A 14 -13.98 3.43 -9.10
CA LEU A 14 -14.64 2.93 -7.90
C LEU A 14 -15.25 4.08 -7.12
N THR A 15 -16.48 3.89 -6.63
CA THR A 15 -17.22 4.88 -5.84
C THR A 15 -17.29 4.53 -4.37
N MET A 16 -16.77 3.35 -3.98
CA MET A 16 -16.72 2.95 -2.57
C MET A 16 -15.61 3.69 -1.83
N ASP A 17 -15.83 3.98 -0.56
CA ASP A 17 -14.81 4.60 0.30
C ASP A 17 -13.91 3.56 0.97
N ASP A 18 -14.45 2.40 1.31
CA ASP A 18 -13.74 1.33 1.99
C ASP A 18 -13.90 0.01 1.24
N PHE A 19 -12.92 -0.87 1.44
CA PHE A 19 -12.96 -2.23 0.89
C PHE A 19 -13.51 -3.21 1.92
N PRO A 20 -14.00 -4.40 1.49
CA PRO A 20 -14.40 -5.45 2.42
C PRO A 20 -13.24 -5.85 3.33
N GLU A 21 -13.55 -6.13 4.60
CA GLU A 21 -12.54 -6.52 5.59
C GLU A 21 -12.19 -8.02 5.48
N ASN A 22 -10.97 -8.35 5.85
CA ASN A 22 -10.49 -9.74 5.99
C ASN A 22 -10.70 -10.58 4.74
N CYS A 23 -10.49 -9.99 3.57
CA CYS A 23 -10.67 -10.69 2.29
C CYS A 23 -9.67 -10.19 1.25
N ILE A 24 -9.59 -10.94 0.15
CA ILE A 24 -8.86 -10.50 -1.04
C ILE A 24 -9.85 -9.78 -1.94
N PHE A 25 -9.60 -8.51 -2.21
CA PHE A 25 -10.43 -7.71 -3.09
C PHE A 25 -9.84 -7.69 -4.51
N ASN A 26 -10.60 -8.24 -5.47
CA ASN A 26 -10.23 -8.18 -6.88
C ASN A 26 -10.96 -7.01 -7.54
N LYS A 27 -10.22 -5.98 -7.92
CA LYS A 27 -10.80 -4.77 -8.53
C LYS A 27 -11.23 -4.96 -9.99
N VAL A 28 -10.82 -6.05 -10.63
CA VAL A 28 -11.15 -6.44 -12.02
C VAL A 28 -10.51 -5.53 -13.07
N LYS A 29 -10.51 -4.22 -12.86
CA LYS A 29 -9.97 -3.23 -13.83
C LYS A 29 -8.74 -2.52 -13.27
N THR A 30 -7.80 -2.16 -14.15
CA THR A 30 -6.72 -1.23 -13.86
C THR A 30 -7.22 0.22 -14.00
N GLY A 31 -6.60 1.17 -13.30
CA GLY A 31 -6.96 2.58 -13.41
C GLY A 31 -8.33 2.96 -12.83
N CYS A 32 -8.92 2.11 -11.99
CA CYS A 32 -10.24 2.37 -11.40
C CYS A 32 -10.19 3.16 -10.08
N GLY A 33 -9.02 3.61 -9.65
CA GLY A 33 -8.86 4.38 -8.41
C GLY A 33 -8.73 3.55 -7.14
N ALA A 34 -8.59 2.22 -7.23
CA ALA A 34 -8.50 1.35 -6.05
C ALA A 34 -7.31 1.70 -5.14
N THR A 35 -6.13 1.93 -5.72
CA THR A 35 -4.95 2.31 -4.95
C THR A 35 -5.15 3.65 -4.25
N THR A 36 -5.76 4.61 -4.92
CA THR A 36 -6.07 5.92 -4.33
C THR A 36 -6.99 5.78 -3.12
N ILE A 37 -8.05 4.99 -3.22
CA ILE A 37 -8.96 4.70 -2.10
C ILE A 37 -8.19 4.07 -0.95
N ALA A 38 -7.40 3.03 -1.22
CA ALA A 38 -6.64 2.30 -0.22
C ALA A 38 -5.60 3.18 0.50
N LEU A 39 -5.00 4.14 -0.21
CA LEU A 39 -4.00 5.03 0.38
C LEU A 39 -4.60 6.20 1.16
N THR A 40 -5.83 6.60 0.86
CA THR A 40 -6.44 7.81 1.42
C THR A 40 -7.50 7.56 2.49
N ASN A 41 -8.10 6.37 2.55
CA ASN A 41 -9.09 6.08 3.58
C ASN A 41 -8.43 5.80 4.94
N ASN A 42 -9.24 5.65 5.98
CA ASN A 42 -8.75 5.46 7.35
C ASN A 42 -8.82 3.97 7.77
N GLU A 43 -8.22 3.10 6.96
CA GLU A 43 -8.21 1.64 7.20
C GLU A 43 -6.81 1.06 7.06
N ASN A 44 -6.60 -0.14 7.60
CA ASN A 44 -5.36 -0.90 7.46
C ASN A 44 -5.45 -1.80 6.22
N TYR A 45 -4.48 -1.68 5.31
CA TYR A 45 -4.42 -2.52 4.11
C TYR A 45 -3.02 -3.00 3.80
N ILE A 46 -2.97 -4.19 3.20
CA ILE A 46 -1.83 -4.65 2.43
C ILE A 46 -2.22 -4.50 0.96
N ILE A 47 -1.47 -3.70 0.22
CA ILE A 47 -1.74 -3.41 -1.19
C ILE A 47 -0.61 -4.03 -2.02
N ALA A 48 -0.94 -5.02 -2.83
CA ALA A 48 0.04 -5.71 -3.67
C ALA A 48 -0.03 -5.16 -5.10
N VAL A 49 1.11 -4.83 -5.66
CA VAL A 49 1.26 -4.32 -7.03
C VAL A 49 2.30 -5.12 -7.78
N PRO A 50 2.24 -5.17 -9.13
CA PRO A 50 3.13 -6.04 -9.91
C PRO A 50 4.59 -5.58 -9.98
N THR A 51 4.89 -4.28 -9.84
CA THR A 51 6.24 -3.77 -10.05
C THR A 51 6.73 -2.88 -8.92
N LYS A 52 8.06 -2.87 -8.74
CA LYS A 52 8.76 -1.98 -7.83
C LYS A 52 8.47 -0.51 -8.12
N GLU A 53 8.40 -0.15 -9.40
CA GLU A 53 8.17 1.23 -9.83
C GLU A 53 6.83 1.77 -9.34
N LEU A 54 5.81 0.94 -9.29
CA LEU A 54 4.50 1.33 -8.75
C LEU A 54 4.57 1.61 -7.24
N VAL A 55 5.35 0.82 -6.50
CA VAL A 55 5.58 1.08 -5.08
C VAL A 55 6.32 2.40 -4.89
N VAL A 56 7.39 2.60 -5.62
CA VAL A 56 8.22 3.81 -5.55
C VAL A 56 7.42 5.06 -5.90
N ASN A 57 6.62 5.01 -6.95
CA ASN A 57 5.81 6.16 -7.38
C ASN A 57 4.78 6.60 -6.35
N LYS A 58 4.27 5.69 -5.55
CA LYS A 58 3.30 6.01 -4.49
C LYS A 58 3.96 6.46 -3.19
N CYS A 59 5.08 5.84 -2.83
CA CYS A 59 5.82 6.21 -1.60
C CYS A 59 6.68 7.46 -1.79
N TYR A 60 7.19 7.66 -3.00
CA TYR A 60 8.03 8.80 -3.40
C TYR A 60 7.42 9.45 -4.64
N PRO A 61 6.28 10.14 -4.50
CA PRO A 61 5.57 10.67 -5.65
C PRO A 61 6.40 11.73 -6.37
N PRO A 62 6.39 11.74 -7.73
CA PRO A 62 7.17 12.72 -8.50
C PRO A 62 6.64 14.15 -8.37
N LYS A 63 5.38 14.30 -7.97
CA LYS A 63 4.76 15.61 -7.77
C LYS A 63 4.06 15.69 -6.42
N ASP A 64 4.06 16.88 -5.82
CA ASP A 64 3.33 17.15 -4.59
C ASP A 64 1.83 17.40 -4.86
N LYS A 65 1.08 17.75 -3.80
CA LYS A 65 -0.37 18.01 -3.89
C LYS A 65 -0.70 19.22 -4.78
N ASP A 66 0.22 20.16 -4.90
CA ASP A 66 0.06 21.38 -5.66
C ASP A 66 0.54 21.26 -7.11
N GLY A 67 1.01 20.06 -7.49
CA GLY A 67 1.53 19.78 -8.83
C GLY A 67 2.97 20.18 -9.04
N ASN A 68 3.68 20.58 -7.99
CA ASN A 68 5.11 20.93 -8.07
C ASN A 68 5.96 19.65 -8.04
N ASP A 69 7.10 19.69 -8.74
CA ASP A 69 8.01 18.55 -8.80
C ASP A 69 8.68 18.29 -7.45
N ASN A 70 8.65 17.06 -7.01
CA ASN A 70 9.47 16.58 -5.90
C ASN A 70 10.81 16.10 -6.43
N ILE A 71 11.88 16.44 -5.72
CA ILE A 71 13.24 16.00 -6.07
C ILE A 71 13.70 15.03 -4.98
N TRP A 72 13.78 13.75 -5.34
CA TRP A 72 14.24 12.70 -4.43
C TRP A 72 15.66 12.29 -4.80
N LYS A 73 16.57 12.32 -3.82
CA LYS A 73 17.91 11.75 -4.02
C LYS A 73 17.77 10.23 -4.13
N LYS A 74 18.61 9.62 -4.96
CA LYS A 74 18.62 8.17 -5.14
C LYS A 74 18.79 7.41 -3.81
N SER A 75 19.57 7.96 -2.88
CA SER A 75 19.79 7.41 -1.55
C SER A 75 18.54 7.45 -0.63
N GLN A 76 17.59 8.33 -0.93
CA GLN A 76 16.33 8.44 -0.17
C GLN A 76 15.29 7.41 -0.59
N ILE A 77 15.37 6.94 -1.85
CA ILE A 77 14.41 6.00 -2.41
C ILE A 77 14.80 4.58 -2.00
N GLN A 78 14.21 4.09 -0.95
CA GLN A 78 14.49 2.76 -0.40
C GLN A 78 13.26 2.20 0.31
N PRO A 79 13.18 0.86 0.50
CA PRO A 79 12.07 0.28 1.27
C PRO A 79 11.99 0.89 2.67
N GLY A 80 10.78 1.24 3.07
CA GLY A 80 10.54 1.85 4.37
C GLY A 80 9.30 2.73 4.37
N VAL A 81 9.16 3.52 5.43
CA VAL A 81 8.05 4.46 5.57
C VAL A 81 8.18 5.59 4.55
N SER A 82 7.07 5.91 3.89
CA SER A 82 7.02 7.00 2.92
C SER A 82 7.28 8.34 3.62
N PRO A 83 8.14 9.21 3.05
CA PRO A 83 8.38 10.54 3.63
C PRO A 83 7.19 11.50 3.50
N VAL A 84 6.22 11.16 2.64
CA VAL A 84 5.01 11.99 2.43
C VAL A 84 3.77 11.42 3.11
N ASN A 85 3.84 10.19 3.64
CA ASN A 85 2.73 9.54 4.33
C ASN A 85 3.29 8.58 5.40
N GLU A 86 3.27 9.02 6.64
CA GLU A 86 3.80 8.25 7.77
C GLU A 86 3.05 6.93 8.03
N ASN A 87 1.86 6.77 7.47
CA ASN A 87 1.05 5.56 7.60
C ASN A 87 1.28 4.55 6.48
N LEU A 88 2.17 4.87 5.55
CA LEU A 88 2.46 4.03 4.38
C LEU A 88 3.88 3.51 4.42
N PHE A 89 4.03 2.18 4.32
CA PHE A 89 5.31 1.49 4.22
C PHE A 89 5.44 0.86 2.83
N GLY A 90 6.53 1.17 2.12
CA GLY A 90 6.84 0.56 0.83
C GLY A 90 7.79 -0.63 1.01
N LEU A 91 7.38 -1.80 0.52
CA LEU A 91 8.14 -3.04 0.66
C LEU A 91 8.41 -3.65 -0.71
N TYR A 92 9.69 -3.73 -1.09
CA TYR A 92 10.14 -4.29 -2.37
C TYR A 92 11.61 -4.68 -2.28
N GLY A 93 12.08 -5.44 -3.27
CA GLY A 93 13.49 -5.83 -3.34
C GLY A 93 13.91 -6.82 -2.26
N ASN A 94 15.18 -6.78 -1.85
CA ASN A 94 15.70 -7.69 -0.84
C ASN A 94 15.24 -7.31 0.57
N LEU A 95 14.70 -8.30 1.28
CA LEU A 95 14.33 -8.17 2.68
C LEU A 95 15.56 -8.42 3.57
N ASN A 96 16.46 -7.44 3.61
CA ASN A 96 17.62 -7.52 4.48
C ASN A 96 17.26 -7.20 5.94
N ARG A 97 18.25 -7.31 6.83
CA ARG A 97 18.05 -7.08 8.26
C ARG A 97 17.53 -5.66 8.57
N THR A 98 18.03 -4.67 7.85
CA THR A 98 17.63 -3.27 8.03
C THR A 98 16.16 -3.05 7.66
N VAL A 99 15.72 -3.61 6.52
CA VAL A 99 14.32 -3.50 6.08
C VAL A 99 13.39 -4.23 7.04
N LYS A 100 13.78 -5.42 7.50
CA LYS A 100 12.99 -6.18 8.49
C LYS A 100 12.83 -5.42 9.80
N ALA A 101 13.89 -4.75 10.27
CA ALA A 101 13.83 -3.94 11.49
C ALA A 101 12.88 -2.75 11.33
N LYS A 102 12.95 -2.07 10.18
CA LYS A 102 12.02 -0.96 9.86
C LYS A 102 10.57 -1.43 9.81
N LEU A 103 10.32 -2.59 9.20
CA LEU A 103 8.98 -3.16 9.10
C LEU A 103 8.42 -3.53 10.47
N LYS A 104 9.20 -4.16 11.32
CA LYS A 104 8.79 -4.49 12.70
C LYS A 104 8.43 -3.24 13.49
N LYS A 105 9.24 -2.21 13.39
CA LYS A 105 8.99 -0.92 14.06
C LYS A 105 7.68 -0.30 13.55
N PHE A 106 7.45 -0.34 12.24
CA PHE A 106 6.23 0.18 11.65
C PHE A 106 4.99 -0.59 12.13
N LEU A 107 5.08 -1.92 12.23
CA LEU A 107 3.97 -2.78 12.67
C LEU A 107 3.60 -2.58 14.16
N THR A 108 4.54 -2.11 14.97
CA THR A 108 4.27 -1.83 16.39
C THR A 108 3.72 -0.42 16.64
N LYS A 109 3.70 0.40 15.62
CA LYS A 109 3.19 1.77 15.69
C LYS A 109 1.68 1.78 15.94
N ASP A 110 1.21 2.76 16.72
CA ASP A 110 -0.21 3.01 16.89
C ASP A 110 -0.82 3.68 15.65
N GLY A 111 -2.13 3.52 15.45
CA GLY A 111 -2.86 4.13 14.35
C GLY A 111 -2.97 3.23 13.12
N LYS A 112 -3.43 3.80 12.04
CA LYS A 112 -3.65 3.06 10.79
C LYS A 112 -2.35 2.80 10.06
N LYS A 113 -2.26 1.63 9.44
CA LYS A 113 -1.07 1.14 8.76
C LYS A 113 -1.42 0.61 7.39
N LYS A 114 -0.70 1.06 6.39
CA LYS A 114 -0.84 0.60 5.00
C LYS A 114 0.52 0.11 4.52
N ILE A 115 0.54 -1.07 3.93
CA ILE A 115 1.77 -1.65 3.38
C ILE A 115 1.55 -1.83 1.88
N LEU A 116 2.35 -1.13 1.08
CA LEU A 116 2.36 -1.24 -0.37
C LEU A 116 3.57 -2.06 -0.77
N CYS A 117 3.34 -3.21 -1.41
CA CYS A 117 4.40 -4.16 -1.71
C CYS A 117 4.25 -4.76 -3.11
N THR A 118 5.34 -5.32 -3.63
CA THR A 118 5.29 -6.14 -4.84
C THR A 118 4.67 -7.50 -4.52
N TYR A 119 4.11 -8.18 -5.53
CA TYR A 119 3.41 -9.46 -5.34
C TYR A 119 4.25 -10.52 -4.64
N ASP A 120 5.55 -10.58 -4.93
CA ASP A 120 6.46 -11.55 -4.34
C ASP A 120 6.68 -11.36 -2.83
N LYS A 121 6.36 -10.18 -2.29
CA LYS A 121 6.53 -9.88 -0.86
C LYS A 121 5.33 -10.26 0.00
N VAL A 122 4.18 -10.53 -0.59
CA VAL A 122 2.95 -10.86 0.15
C VAL A 122 3.15 -12.11 1.00
N SER A 123 3.72 -13.17 0.43
CA SER A 123 3.97 -14.43 1.15
C SER A 123 4.95 -14.28 2.31
N THR A 124 5.94 -13.39 2.18
CA THR A 124 6.89 -13.09 3.25
C THR A 124 6.25 -12.24 4.35
N LEU A 125 5.35 -11.35 3.96
CA LEU A 125 4.70 -10.41 4.87
C LEU A 125 3.64 -11.06 5.77
N ILE A 126 2.84 -11.96 5.22
CA ILE A 126 1.72 -12.60 5.93
C ILE A 126 2.10 -13.17 7.30
N PRO A 127 3.20 -13.93 7.45
CA PRO A 127 3.59 -14.46 8.76
C PRO A 127 4.03 -13.39 9.77
N LEU A 128 4.34 -12.19 9.31
CA LEU A 128 4.84 -11.11 10.16
C LEU A 128 3.76 -10.18 10.68
N ILE A 129 2.55 -10.25 10.13
CA ILE A 129 1.44 -9.39 10.49
C ILE A 129 0.41 -10.12 11.34
N ASN A 130 -0.42 -9.34 12.04
CA ASN A 130 -1.64 -9.86 12.67
C ASN A 130 -2.78 -9.78 11.65
N PRO A 131 -3.30 -10.94 11.16
CA PRO A 131 -4.36 -10.91 10.14
C PRO A 131 -5.63 -10.19 10.57
N LEU A 132 -5.86 -10.00 11.86
CA LEU A 132 -7.03 -9.30 12.38
C LEU A 132 -6.92 -7.79 12.23
N GLU A 133 -5.71 -7.25 12.02
CA GLU A 133 -5.49 -5.82 11.81
C GLU A 133 -5.63 -5.38 10.35
N PHE A 134 -5.55 -6.33 9.43
CA PHE A 134 -5.53 -6.03 7.99
C PHE A 134 -6.67 -6.65 7.19
#